data_afe4729db5643e0dfe4e18530782950a
#
_entry.id   afe4729db5643e0dfe4e18530782950a
#
_cell.length_a   1.000
_cell.length_b   1.000
_cell.length_c   1.000
_cell.angle_alpha   90.00
_cell.angle_beta   90.00
_cell.angle_gamma   90.00
#
_symmetry.space_group_name_H-M   'P 1'
#
loop_
_entity.id
_entity.type
_entity.pdbx_description
1 polymer ?
#
loop_
_entity_poly.entity_id
_entity_poly.type
_entity_poly.pdbx_seq_one_letter_code
_entity_poly.pdbx_strand_id
1 'polypeptide(L)'
;MYDELKRLLIEKGILPSQIAFVHDATTEAKRNTLFKMMRNGDIRVLIGSTFKLGIGVNVQDKLIAIHHLDVPWRPADMTQREGRILRQGNQNPKVQIFRYITEGSFDAYSWQLLETKQRFITSLLSGSYTEREGSDVEDTVLNYAEIKALAVGNPLVKKRVETANELSRYYTLQRKLVETRIRLDKELKELPSKMLHQKELINKAMQDKQYFDQYRKDVP
;
A
#
# COMPACT_ATOMS: atom_id res chain seq x y z
N MET A 1 6.55 -24.12 14.04
CA MET A 1 6.83 -22.70 14.39
C MET A 1 6.04 -22.24 15.62
N TYR A 2 4.70 -22.33 15.66
CA TYR A 2 3.91 -21.85 16.82
C TYR A 2 4.20 -22.61 18.12
N ASP A 3 4.28 -23.94 18.04
CA ASP A 3 4.61 -24.78 19.21
C ASP A 3 6.01 -24.50 19.75
N GLU A 4 6.97 -24.28 18.86
CA GLU A 4 8.33 -23.93 19.22
C GLU A 4 8.37 -22.56 19.92
N LEU A 5 7.65 -21.57 19.39
CA LEU A 5 7.52 -20.27 20.03
C LEU A 5 6.90 -20.39 21.42
N LYS A 6 5.86 -21.20 21.58
CA LYS A 6 5.23 -21.49 22.89
C LYS A 6 6.23 -22.13 23.85
N ARG A 7 7.01 -23.10 23.39
CA ARG A 7 8.06 -23.76 24.19
C ARG A 7 9.08 -22.74 24.71
N LEU A 8 9.60 -21.90 23.81
CA LEU A 8 10.57 -20.85 24.17
C LEU A 8 10.01 -19.82 25.16
N LEU A 9 8.73 -19.43 25.01
CA LEU A 9 8.08 -18.52 25.93
C LEU A 9 7.93 -19.12 27.34
N ILE A 10 7.63 -20.42 27.40
CA ILE A 10 7.55 -21.16 28.68
C ILE A 10 8.93 -21.23 29.33
N GLU A 11 9.99 -21.50 28.58
CA GLU A 11 11.38 -21.50 29.09
C GLU A 11 11.80 -20.12 29.62
N LYS A 12 11.22 -19.04 29.05
CA LYS A 12 11.41 -17.67 29.56
C LYS A 12 10.52 -17.30 30.74
N GLY A 13 9.76 -18.24 31.30
CA GLY A 13 9.01 -18.06 32.54
C GLY A 13 7.55 -17.66 32.35
N ILE A 14 6.99 -17.73 31.13
CA ILE A 14 5.54 -17.52 30.94
C ILE A 14 4.81 -18.83 31.20
N LEU A 15 3.78 -18.78 32.04
CA LEU A 15 3.01 -19.98 32.37
C LEU A 15 2.29 -20.54 31.12
N PRO A 16 2.27 -21.86 30.92
CA PRO A 16 1.60 -22.48 29.79
C PRO A 16 0.11 -22.09 29.64
N SER A 17 -0.57 -21.87 30.77
CA SER A 17 -1.96 -21.44 30.83
C SER A 17 -2.19 -19.99 30.37
N GLN A 18 -1.14 -19.17 30.33
CA GLN A 18 -1.18 -17.78 29.89
C GLN A 18 -0.86 -17.61 28.39
N ILE A 19 -0.58 -18.70 27.68
CA ILE A 19 -0.29 -18.70 26.25
C ILE A 19 -1.39 -19.47 25.52
N ALA A 20 -2.07 -18.81 24.58
CA ALA A 20 -3.14 -19.43 23.82
C ALA A 20 -2.97 -19.24 22.32
N PHE A 21 -3.49 -20.20 21.57
CA PHE A 21 -3.60 -20.14 20.12
C PHE A 21 -5.05 -19.89 19.70
N VAL A 22 -5.26 -18.94 18.81
CA VAL A 22 -6.61 -18.65 18.28
C VAL A 22 -7.17 -19.82 17.48
N HIS A 23 -6.30 -20.62 16.84
CA HIS A 23 -6.73 -21.76 16.03
C HIS A 23 -7.28 -22.93 16.84
N ASP A 24 -6.99 -23.01 18.15
CA ASP A 24 -7.57 -24.02 19.06
C ASP A 24 -9.03 -23.71 19.40
N ALA A 25 -9.42 -22.42 19.29
CA ALA A 25 -10.81 -22.01 19.50
C ALA A 25 -11.62 -22.18 18.20
N THR A 26 -12.01 -23.42 17.92
CA THR A 26 -12.68 -23.81 16.68
C THR A 26 -14.13 -23.32 16.58
N THR A 27 -14.81 -23.12 17.71
CA THR A 27 -16.18 -22.62 17.78
C THR A 27 -16.23 -21.16 18.20
N GLU A 28 -17.30 -20.46 17.84
CA GLU A 28 -17.52 -19.08 18.25
C GLU A 28 -17.58 -18.92 19.77
N ALA A 29 -18.25 -19.86 20.47
CA ALA A 29 -18.32 -19.85 21.93
C ALA A 29 -16.92 -19.96 22.56
N LYS A 30 -16.06 -20.87 22.07
CA LYS A 30 -14.67 -21.00 22.54
C LYS A 30 -13.86 -19.73 22.26
N ARG A 31 -14.04 -19.09 21.09
CA ARG A 31 -13.39 -17.82 20.77
C ARG A 31 -13.81 -16.71 21.70
N ASN A 32 -15.10 -16.57 21.97
CA ASN A 32 -15.63 -15.56 22.90
C ASN A 32 -15.07 -15.76 24.30
N THR A 33 -14.97 -17.00 24.79
CA THR A 33 -14.35 -17.33 26.06
C THR A 33 -12.86 -16.95 26.08
N LEU A 34 -12.11 -17.32 25.04
CA LEU A 34 -10.69 -16.97 24.91
C LEU A 34 -10.46 -15.45 24.93
N PHE A 35 -11.28 -14.69 24.20
CA PHE A 35 -11.17 -13.24 24.17
C PHE A 35 -11.57 -12.59 25.48
N LYS A 36 -12.51 -13.18 26.22
CA LYS A 36 -12.83 -12.76 27.59
C LYS A 36 -11.65 -12.96 28.53
N MET A 37 -11.00 -14.12 28.48
CA MET A 37 -9.78 -14.42 29.26
C MET A 37 -8.64 -13.44 28.91
N MET A 38 -8.49 -13.07 27.64
CA MET A 38 -7.51 -12.07 27.21
C MET A 38 -7.80 -10.68 27.81
N ARG A 39 -9.05 -10.22 27.77
CA ARG A 39 -9.47 -8.94 28.37
C ARG A 39 -9.30 -8.94 29.90
N ASN A 40 -9.54 -10.04 30.55
CA ASN A 40 -9.32 -10.18 31.99
C ASN A 40 -7.83 -10.14 32.36
N GLY A 41 -6.95 -10.53 31.43
CA GLY A 41 -5.51 -10.68 31.66
C GLY A 41 -5.07 -12.08 32.05
N ASP A 42 -5.99 -13.07 32.00
CA ASP A 42 -5.69 -14.48 32.26
C ASP A 42 -4.75 -15.03 31.17
N ILE A 43 -4.93 -14.58 29.92
CA ILE A 43 -4.05 -14.87 28.79
C ILE A 43 -3.14 -13.65 28.55
N ARG A 44 -1.84 -13.87 28.60
CA ARG A 44 -0.82 -12.84 28.37
C ARG A 44 -0.31 -12.83 26.92
N VAL A 45 -0.26 -13.99 26.28
CA VAL A 45 0.21 -14.13 24.91
C VAL A 45 -0.84 -14.84 24.07
N LEU A 46 -1.34 -14.16 23.06
CA LEU A 46 -2.28 -14.71 22.08
C LEU A 46 -1.60 -14.82 20.72
N ILE A 47 -1.50 -16.03 20.18
CA ILE A 47 -0.86 -16.32 18.90
C ILE A 47 -1.93 -16.70 17.89
N GLY A 48 -1.89 -16.07 16.71
CA GLY A 48 -2.84 -16.38 15.66
C GLY A 48 -2.53 -15.76 14.32
N SER A 49 -3.17 -16.24 13.28
CA SER A 49 -3.05 -15.68 11.93
C SER A 49 -3.93 -14.44 11.77
N THR A 50 -3.58 -13.59 10.82
CA THR A 50 -4.34 -12.38 10.44
C THR A 50 -5.81 -12.67 10.18
N PHE A 51 -6.11 -13.75 9.47
CA PHE A 51 -7.50 -14.13 9.14
C PHE A 51 -8.32 -14.48 10.38
N LYS A 52 -7.73 -15.18 11.33
CA LYS A 52 -8.44 -15.63 12.54
C LYS A 52 -8.57 -14.54 13.60
N LEU A 53 -7.61 -13.61 13.64
CA LEU A 53 -7.63 -12.43 14.52
C LEU A 53 -8.23 -11.20 13.82
N GLY A 54 -8.44 -11.25 12.50
CA GLY A 54 -8.80 -10.09 11.67
C GLY A 54 -10.25 -9.63 11.79
N ILE A 55 -11.22 -10.49 12.12
CA ILE A 55 -12.65 -10.17 12.05
C ILE A 55 -13.26 -10.21 13.46
N GLY A 56 -13.89 -9.07 13.86
CA GLY A 56 -14.77 -9.03 15.04
C GLY A 56 -14.10 -9.18 16.41
N VAL A 57 -12.78 -9.18 16.50
CA VAL A 57 -12.06 -9.41 17.77
C VAL A 57 -11.88 -8.11 18.54
N ASN A 58 -12.44 -8.05 19.75
CA ASN A 58 -12.24 -6.97 20.71
C ASN A 58 -11.42 -7.50 21.89
N VAL A 59 -10.10 -7.33 21.84
CA VAL A 59 -9.16 -7.79 22.89
C VAL A 59 -8.16 -6.71 23.29
N GLN A 60 -8.38 -5.47 22.83
CA GLN A 60 -7.44 -4.37 22.95
C GLN A 60 -7.23 -3.87 24.39
N ASP A 61 -8.16 -4.12 25.29
CA ASP A 61 -8.26 -3.44 26.59
C ASP A 61 -6.93 -3.41 27.37
N LYS A 62 -6.21 -4.52 27.38
CA LYS A 62 -4.93 -4.67 28.07
C LYS A 62 -3.74 -4.98 27.16
N LEU A 63 -3.90 -4.84 25.84
CA LEU A 63 -2.80 -5.09 24.89
C LEU A 63 -1.71 -4.04 25.03
N ILE A 64 -0.49 -4.48 25.31
CA ILE A 64 0.70 -3.62 25.41
C ILE A 64 1.61 -3.72 24.19
N ALA A 65 1.58 -4.84 23.48
CA ALA A 65 2.44 -5.07 22.33
C ALA A 65 1.78 -5.93 21.27
N ILE A 66 2.16 -5.71 20.01
CA ILE A 66 1.89 -6.59 18.88
C ILE A 66 3.20 -6.96 18.20
N HIS A 67 3.33 -8.22 17.82
CA HIS A 67 4.51 -8.80 17.21
C HIS A 67 4.17 -9.33 15.83
N HIS A 68 4.68 -8.69 14.77
CA HIS A 68 4.53 -9.14 13.40
C HIS A 68 5.63 -10.13 13.05
N LEU A 69 5.33 -11.42 13.10
CA LEU A 69 6.27 -12.50 12.78
C LEU A 69 6.36 -12.79 11.27
N ASP A 70 5.40 -12.27 10.50
CA ASP A 70 5.34 -12.35 9.05
C ASP A 70 4.93 -11.01 8.45
N VAL A 71 5.31 -10.78 7.20
CA VAL A 71 4.95 -9.59 6.43
C VAL A 71 3.69 -9.88 5.65
N PRO A 72 2.60 -9.10 5.82
CA PRO A 72 1.41 -9.28 5.01
C PRO A 72 1.65 -8.77 3.59
N TRP A 73 0.95 -9.36 2.63
CA TRP A 73 1.08 -8.98 1.24
C TRP A 73 0.42 -7.62 0.92
N ARG A 74 -0.63 -7.26 1.65
CA ARG A 74 -1.40 -6.02 1.43
C ARG A 74 -1.21 -5.03 2.57
N PRO A 75 -1.02 -3.73 2.27
CA PRO A 75 -0.97 -2.68 3.29
C PRO A 75 -2.23 -2.64 4.19
N ALA A 76 -3.39 -2.90 3.62
CA ALA A 76 -4.65 -2.95 4.38
C ALA A 76 -4.63 -4.01 5.51
N ASP A 77 -3.99 -5.16 5.27
CA ASP A 77 -3.86 -6.21 6.29
C ASP A 77 -2.97 -5.74 7.45
N MET A 78 -1.93 -4.94 7.17
CA MET A 78 -1.08 -4.34 8.19
C MET A 78 -1.87 -3.32 9.02
N THR A 79 -2.55 -2.40 8.37
CA THR A 79 -3.41 -1.40 9.03
C THR A 79 -4.47 -2.09 9.88
N GLN A 80 -5.04 -3.20 9.41
CA GLN A 80 -6.01 -3.98 10.15
C GLN A 80 -5.40 -4.66 11.37
N ARG A 81 -4.18 -5.23 11.27
CA ARG A 81 -3.47 -5.84 12.40
C ARG A 81 -3.16 -4.78 13.46
N GLU A 82 -2.57 -3.67 13.07
CA GLU A 82 -2.16 -2.59 13.98
C GLU A 82 -3.37 -1.86 14.57
N GLY A 83 -4.43 -1.69 13.80
CA GLY A 83 -5.69 -1.13 14.28
C GLY A 83 -6.36 -1.92 15.40
N ARG A 84 -5.91 -3.15 15.69
CA ARG A 84 -6.40 -3.93 16.83
C ARG A 84 -5.86 -3.43 18.17
N ILE A 85 -4.59 -3.04 18.20
CA ILE A 85 -3.95 -2.52 19.40
C ILE A 85 -4.16 -1.00 19.56
N LEU A 86 -4.25 -0.28 18.43
CA LEU A 86 -4.43 1.18 18.39
C LEU A 86 -5.91 1.61 18.53
N ARG A 87 -6.79 0.70 18.88
CA ARG A 87 -8.22 0.95 18.97
C ARG A 87 -8.59 1.66 20.28
N GLN A 88 -9.67 2.45 20.23
CA GLN A 88 -10.29 3.03 21.45
C GLN A 88 -10.64 1.92 22.45
N GLY A 89 -10.46 2.20 23.73
CA GLY A 89 -10.68 1.26 24.81
C GLY A 89 -9.44 0.53 25.30
N ASN A 90 -8.28 0.73 24.67
CA ASN A 90 -7.02 0.26 25.23
C ASN A 90 -6.67 1.10 26.47
N GLN A 91 -6.44 0.43 27.61
CA GLN A 91 -6.13 1.07 28.89
C GLN A 91 -4.68 1.53 28.98
N ASN A 92 -3.83 1.11 28.07
CA ASN A 92 -2.41 1.46 28.06
C ASN A 92 -2.20 2.77 27.28
N PRO A 93 -1.54 3.78 27.88
CA PRO A 93 -1.26 5.05 27.21
C PRO A 93 -0.24 4.94 26.07
N LYS A 94 0.54 3.87 26.07
CA LYS A 94 1.53 3.56 25.02
C LYS A 94 1.47 2.08 24.70
N VAL A 95 1.55 1.76 23.42
CA VAL A 95 1.63 0.40 22.91
C VAL A 95 2.86 0.25 22.03
N GLN A 96 3.38 -0.96 21.94
CA GLN A 96 4.57 -1.27 21.17
C GLN A 96 4.21 -2.13 19.96
N ILE A 97 4.80 -1.82 18.81
CA ILE A 97 4.64 -2.59 17.57
C ILE A 97 6.03 -3.09 17.15
N PHE A 98 6.21 -4.40 17.20
CA PHE A 98 7.46 -5.06 16.83
C PHE A 98 7.33 -5.68 15.44
N ARG A 99 8.24 -5.32 14.55
CA ARG A 99 8.37 -5.89 13.21
C ARG A 99 9.72 -6.60 13.13
N TYR A 100 9.67 -7.90 12.87
CA TYR A 100 10.88 -8.72 12.81
C TYR A 100 11.39 -8.82 11.40
N ILE A 101 12.68 -8.69 11.23
CA ILE A 101 13.40 -8.83 9.96
C ILE A 101 14.56 -9.78 10.20
N THR A 102 14.57 -10.89 9.51
CA THR A 102 15.71 -11.82 9.55
C THR A 102 16.75 -11.34 8.55
N GLU A 103 17.98 -11.10 9.03
CA GLU A 103 19.09 -10.68 8.17
C GLU A 103 19.38 -11.74 7.10
N GLY A 104 19.60 -11.32 5.86
CA GLY A 104 19.81 -12.24 4.74
C GLY A 104 18.58 -13.02 4.26
N SER A 105 17.40 -12.72 4.81
CA SER A 105 16.12 -13.31 4.39
C SER A 105 15.34 -12.41 3.43
N PHE A 106 14.24 -12.94 2.93
CA PHE A 106 13.29 -12.20 2.09
C PHE A 106 12.47 -11.16 2.87
N ASP A 107 12.52 -11.15 4.18
CA ASP A 107 11.71 -10.26 5.03
C ASP A 107 11.96 -8.78 4.72
N ALA A 108 13.22 -8.38 4.57
CA ALA A 108 13.59 -7.00 4.27
C ALA A 108 12.96 -6.50 2.95
N TYR A 109 12.98 -7.34 1.91
CA TYR A 109 12.33 -7.03 0.64
C TYR A 109 10.81 -6.92 0.79
N SER A 110 10.19 -7.87 1.51
CA SER A 110 8.74 -7.87 1.73
C SER A 110 8.28 -6.61 2.47
N TRP A 111 9.03 -6.16 3.48
CA TRP A 111 8.75 -4.91 4.18
C TRP A 111 8.91 -3.69 3.27
N GLN A 112 9.95 -3.65 2.45
CA GLN A 112 10.17 -2.56 1.49
C GLN A 112 9.06 -2.49 0.45
N LEU A 113 8.63 -3.63 -0.08
CA LEU A 113 7.52 -3.71 -1.04
C LEU A 113 6.21 -3.23 -0.42
N LEU A 114 5.93 -3.65 0.82
CA LEU A 114 4.74 -3.21 1.56
C LEU A 114 4.74 -1.70 1.76
N GLU A 115 5.89 -1.13 2.13
CA GLU A 115 6.05 0.32 2.31
C GLU A 115 5.86 1.09 1.00
N THR A 116 6.39 0.58 -0.11
CA THR A 116 6.21 1.17 -1.44
C THR A 116 4.75 1.18 -1.85
N LYS A 117 4.05 0.05 -1.67
CA LYS A 117 2.59 -0.03 -1.90
C LYS A 117 1.82 0.96 -1.03
N GLN A 118 2.17 1.08 0.24
CA GLN A 118 1.51 2.01 1.15
C GLN A 118 1.73 3.47 0.74
N ARG A 119 2.94 3.85 0.38
CA ARG A 119 3.26 5.21 -0.11
C ARG A 119 2.46 5.54 -1.37
N PHE A 120 2.40 4.62 -2.32
CA PHE A 120 1.62 4.78 -3.55
C PHE A 120 0.13 5.01 -3.24
N ILE A 121 -0.48 4.17 -2.40
CA ILE A 121 -1.87 4.33 -1.99
C ILE A 121 -2.09 5.69 -1.31
N THR A 122 -1.19 6.08 -0.41
CA THR A 122 -1.29 7.36 0.30
C THR A 122 -1.19 8.55 -0.65
N SER A 123 -0.28 8.51 -1.64
CA SER A 123 -0.13 9.58 -2.63
C SER A 123 -1.35 9.72 -3.54
N LEU A 124 -1.99 8.61 -3.91
CA LEU A 124 -3.25 8.63 -4.65
C LEU A 124 -4.40 9.25 -3.84
N LEU A 125 -4.55 8.82 -2.58
CA LEU A 125 -5.63 9.28 -1.72
C LEU A 125 -5.47 10.75 -1.29
N SER A 126 -4.23 11.24 -1.15
CA SER A 126 -3.95 12.64 -0.80
C SER A 126 -4.02 13.60 -2.00
N GLY A 127 -4.21 13.10 -3.22
CA GLY A 127 -4.20 13.91 -4.44
C GLY A 127 -2.83 14.50 -4.78
N SER A 128 -1.76 14.08 -4.07
CA SER A 128 -0.39 14.55 -4.34
C SER A 128 0.26 13.84 -5.51
N TYR A 129 -0.45 12.91 -6.13
CA TYR A 129 0.01 12.20 -7.31
C TYR A 129 -0.21 13.08 -8.56
N THR A 130 0.86 13.67 -9.07
CA THR A 130 0.84 14.58 -10.24
C THR A 130 1.10 13.87 -11.57
N GLU A 131 1.52 12.61 -11.54
CA GLU A 131 1.78 11.84 -12.76
C GLU A 131 0.51 11.15 -13.23
N ARG A 132 0.10 11.44 -14.48
CA ARG A 132 -1.08 10.83 -15.14
C ARG A 132 -0.95 9.31 -15.38
N GLU A 133 0.26 8.78 -15.26
CA GLU A 133 0.57 7.36 -15.45
C GLU A 133 1.44 6.92 -14.28
N GLY A 134 0.84 6.22 -13.32
CA GLY A 134 1.58 5.50 -12.31
C GLY A 134 2.44 4.43 -12.96
N SER A 135 3.74 4.45 -12.72
CA SER A 135 4.53 3.25 -12.94
C SER A 135 3.91 2.14 -12.09
N ASP A 136 3.45 1.10 -12.74
CA ASP A 136 2.77 -0.01 -12.09
C ASP A 136 3.70 -0.55 -10.99
N VAL A 137 3.23 -0.56 -9.76
CA VAL A 137 4.02 -1.11 -8.62
C VAL A 137 4.31 -2.60 -8.87
N GLU A 138 3.53 -3.24 -9.75
CA GLU A 138 3.73 -4.62 -10.20
C GLU A 138 4.98 -4.79 -11.07
N ASP A 139 5.43 -3.77 -11.81
CA ASP A 139 6.68 -3.81 -12.57
C ASP A 139 7.94 -3.88 -11.68
N THR A 140 7.77 -3.61 -10.40
CA THR A 140 8.86 -3.72 -9.40
C THR A 140 8.88 -5.08 -8.70
N VAL A 141 7.97 -5.99 -9.07
CA VAL A 141 7.93 -7.34 -8.48
C VAL A 141 9.06 -8.17 -9.06
N LEU A 142 10.06 -8.44 -8.23
CA LEU A 142 11.14 -9.36 -8.55
C LEU A 142 10.59 -10.76 -8.85
N ASN A 143 11.15 -11.41 -9.85
CA ASN A 143 10.81 -12.81 -10.10
C ASN A 143 11.36 -13.71 -8.96
N TYR A 144 10.85 -14.95 -8.88
CA TYR A 144 11.21 -15.88 -7.80
C TYR A 144 12.73 -16.16 -7.71
N ALA A 145 13.44 -16.16 -8.85
CA ALA A 145 14.88 -16.39 -8.88
C ALA A 145 15.66 -15.20 -8.30
N GLU A 146 15.22 -13.98 -8.57
CA GLU A 146 15.79 -12.74 -8.04
C GLU A 146 15.56 -12.63 -6.54
N ILE A 147 14.36 -13.01 -6.08
CA ILE A 147 13.99 -13.11 -4.66
C ILE A 147 14.92 -14.09 -3.93
N LYS A 148 15.09 -15.30 -4.48
CA LYS A 148 15.96 -16.33 -3.92
C LYS A 148 17.42 -15.86 -3.85
N ALA A 149 17.86 -15.15 -4.84
CA ALA A 149 19.22 -14.64 -4.93
C ALA A 149 19.50 -13.49 -3.95
N LEU A 150 18.51 -12.62 -3.68
CA LEU A 150 18.60 -11.61 -2.62
C LEU A 150 18.63 -12.25 -1.23
N ALA A 151 17.85 -13.31 -1.02
CA ALA A 151 17.84 -14.05 0.25
C ALA A 151 19.18 -14.74 0.55
N VAL A 152 19.95 -15.13 -0.47
CA VAL A 152 21.30 -15.70 -0.33
C VAL A 152 22.36 -14.64 -0.03
N GLY A 153 22.01 -13.35 -0.06
CA GLY A 153 22.92 -12.25 0.29
C GLY A 153 24.06 -12.01 -0.71
N ASN A 154 23.95 -12.50 -1.95
CA ASN A 154 24.97 -12.31 -2.96
C ASN A 154 24.96 -10.87 -3.51
N PRO A 155 26.03 -10.05 -3.26
CA PRO A 155 26.05 -8.64 -3.66
C PRO A 155 26.01 -8.44 -5.19
N LEU A 156 26.47 -9.41 -5.98
CA LEU A 156 26.42 -9.35 -7.44
C LEU A 156 24.98 -9.48 -7.96
N VAL A 157 24.17 -10.28 -7.28
CA VAL A 157 22.76 -10.44 -7.65
C VAL A 157 21.96 -9.19 -7.31
N LYS A 158 22.21 -8.57 -6.16
CA LYS A 158 21.63 -7.29 -5.80
C LYS A 158 21.94 -6.23 -6.86
N LYS A 159 23.21 -6.09 -7.23
CA LYS A 159 23.65 -5.15 -8.27
C LYS A 159 23.01 -5.44 -9.63
N ARG A 160 22.87 -6.72 -10.02
CA ARG A 160 22.20 -7.12 -11.26
C ARG A 160 20.73 -6.68 -11.26
N VAL A 161 20.01 -6.90 -10.16
CA VAL A 161 18.60 -6.51 -10.03
C VAL A 161 18.43 -5.00 -10.08
N GLU A 162 19.28 -4.25 -9.35
CA GLU A 162 19.28 -2.78 -9.37
C GLU A 162 19.52 -2.26 -10.80
N THR A 163 20.51 -2.80 -11.51
CA THR A 163 20.83 -2.41 -12.90
C THR A 163 19.70 -2.80 -13.86
N ALA A 164 19.05 -3.95 -13.69
CA ALA A 164 17.92 -4.38 -14.50
C ALA A 164 16.70 -3.46 -14.31
N ASN A 165 16.43 -3.05 -13.09
CA ASN A 165 15.36 -2.10 -12.77
C ASN A 165 15.64 -0.70 -13.36
N GLU A 166 16.87 -0.22 -13.27
CA GLU A 166 17.28 1.03 -13.92
C GLU A 166 17.09 0.96 -15.44
N LEU A 167 17.51 -0.15 -16.05
CA LEU A 167 17.35 -0.37 -17.48
C LEU A 167 15.89 -0.38 -17.91
N SER A 168 15.02 -1.08 -17.17
CA SER A 168 13.58 -1.08 -17.42
C SER A 168 12.98 0.32 -17.32
N ARG A 169 13.41 1.11 -16.32
CA ARG A 169 13.03 2.51 -16.19
C ARG A 169 13.44 3.34 -17.41
N TYR A 170 14.66 3.16 -17.92
CA TYR A 170 15.12 3.88 -19.12
C TYR A 170 14.32 3.49 -20.36
N TYR A 171 13.99 2.21 -20.54
CA TYR A 171 13.13 1.77 -21.65
C TYR A 171 11.73 2.40 -21.58
N THR A 172 11.15 2.47 -20.39
CA THR A 172 9.85 3.12 -20.18
C THR A 172 9.92 4.61 -20.52
N LEU A 173 10.96 5.31 -20.07
CA LEU A 173 11.18 6.72 -20.40
C LEU A 173 11.38 6.94 -21.89
N GLN A 174 12.15 6.09 -22.56
CA GLN A 174 12.37 6.14 -24.00
C GLN A 174 11.05 5.97 -24.77
N ARG A 175 10.23 4.98 -24.38
CA ARG A 175 8.91 4.77 -24.99
C ARG A 175 8.00 5.99 -24.82
N LYS A 176 7.92 6.54 -23.62
CA LYS A 176 7.14 7.75 -23.32
C LYS A 176 7.60 8.96 -24.14
N LEU A 177 8.91 9.11 -24.33
CA LEU A 177 9.47 10.17 -25.15
C LEU A 177 9.06 10.04 -26.61
N VAL A 178 9.11 8.83 -27.16
CA VAL A 178 8.67 8.54 -28.54
C VAL A 178 7.17 8.81 -28.71
N GLU A 179 6.34 8.33 -27.77
CA GLU A 179 4.89 8.56 -27.80
C GLU A 179 4.55 10.06 -27.69
N THR A 180 5.24 10.78 -26.81
CA THR A 180 5.06 12.23 -26.68
C THR A 180 5.44 12.97 -27.95
N ARG A 181 6.55 12.57 -28.58
CA ARG A 181 6.99 13.14 -29.86
C ARG A 181 5.95 12.92 -30.97
N ILE A 182 5.44 11.69 -31.09
CA ILE A 182 4.38 11.36 -32.09
C ILE A 182 3.13 12.20 -31.83
N ARG A 183 2.72 12.36 -30.57
CA ARG A 183 1.56 13.19 -30.20
C ARG A 183 1.78 14.66 -30.59
N LEU A 184 2.94 15.22 -30.25
CA LEU A 184 3.27 16.60 -30.56
C LEU A 184 3.36 16.84 -32.07
N ASP A 185 3.94 15.91 -32.83
CA ASP A 185 3.99 15.98 -34.30
C ASP A 185 2.59 15.96 -34.91
N LYS A 186 1.67 15.18 -34.34
CA LYS A 186 0.26 15.17 -34.77
C LYS A 186 -0.43 16.49 -34.44
N GLU A 187 -0.30 16.99 -33.23
CA GLU A 187 -0.85 18.28 -32.81
C GLU A 187 -0.33 19.42 -33.67
N LEU A 188 0.96 19.43 -33.98
CA LEU A 188 1.60 20.44 -34.81
C LEU A 188 1.01 20.44 -36.25
N LYS A 189 0.72 19.26 -36.82
CA LYS A 189 0.08 19.15 -38.13
C LYS A 189 -1.38 19.61 -38.11
N GLU A 190 -2.09 19.42 -37.00
CA GLU A 190 -3.49 19.84 -36.86
C GLU A 190 -3.65 21.33 -36.50
N LEU A 191 -2.60 21.96 -35.96
CA LEU A 191 -2.66 23.34 -35.48
C LEU A 191 -3.11 24.34 -36.54
N PRO A 192 -2.61 24.31 -37.82
CA PRO A 192 -3.03 25.26 -38.85
C PRO A 192 -4.53 25.18 -39.15
N SER A 193 -5.09 23.99 -39.22
CA SER A 193 -6.52 23.81 -39.49
C SER A 193 -7.38 24.28 -38.30
N LYS A 194 -6.94 24.03 -37.07
CA LYS A 194 -7.59 24.52 -35.86
C LYS A 194 -7.54 26.05 -35.77
N MET A 195 -6.42 26.66 -36.14
CA MET A 195 -6.27 28.11 -36.20
C MET A 195 -7.18 28.74 -37.26
N LEU A 196 -7.30 28.13 -38.44
CA LEU A 196 -8.20 28.59 -39.50
C LEU A 196 -9.63 28.57 -39.04
N HIS A 197 -10.08 27.46 -38.47
CA HIS A 197 -11.42 27.31 -37.94
C HIS A 197 -11.73 28.33 -36.84
N GLN A 198 -10.80 28.58 -35.92
CA GLN A 198 -10.98 29.61 -34.88
C GLN A 198 -11.08 31.03 -35.47
N LYS A 199 -10.28 31.34 -36.51
CA LYS A 199 -10.40 32.63 -37.21
C LYS A 199 -11.78 32.81 -37.87
N GLU A 200 -12.32 31.75 -38.49
CA GLU A 200 -13.68 31.79 -39.08
C GLU A 200 -14.76 32.02 -38.04
N LEU A 201 -14.66 31.37 -36.87
CA LEU A 201 -15.58 31.57 -35.76
C LEU A 201 -15.52 33.00 -35.23
N ILE A 202 -14.31 33.56 -35.07
CA ILE A 202 -14.13 34.95 -34.63
C ILE A 202 -14.73 35.92 -35.64
N ASN A 203 -14.50 35.71 -36.94
CA ASN A 203 -15.08 36.56 -37.99
C ASN A 203 -16.62 36.51 -37.98
N LYS A 204 -17.23 35.33 -37.84
CA LYS A 204 -18.68 35.20 -37.67
C LYS A 204 -19.20 35.95 -36.45
N ALA A 205 -18.55 35.76 -35.30
CA ALA A 205 -18.92 36.44 -34.08
C ALA A 205 -18.79 37.97 -34.18
N MET A 206 -17.80 38.48 -34.90
CA MET A 206 -17.66 39.90 -35.20
C MET A 206 -18.79 40.43 -36.10
N GLN A 207 -19.18 39.67 -37.14
CA GLN A 207 -20.29 40.01 -38.01
C GLN A 207 -21.60 40.04 -37.23
N ASP A 208 -21.86 39.02 -36.40
CA ASP A 208 -23.05 38.95 -35.55
C ASP A 208 -23.08 40.15 -34.58
N LYS A 209 -21.94 40.50 -33.97
CA LYS A 209 -21.84 41.67 -33.09
C LYS A 209 -22.17 42.95 -33.83
N GLN A 210 -21.61 43.16 -35.02
CA GLN A 210 -21.90 44.36 -35.83
C GLN A 210 -23.39 44.46 -36.18
N TYR A 211 -23.99 43.32 -36.55
CA TYR A 211 -25.43 43.24 -36.81
C TYR A 211 -26.27 43.63 -35.58
N PHE A 212 -25.97 43.08 -34.41
CA PHE A 212 -26.66 43.41 -33.17
C PHE A 212 -26.43 44.86 -32.74
N ASP A 213 -25.24 45.42 -32.88
CA ASP A 213 -24.94 46.82 -32.55
C ASP A 213 -25.70 47.78 -33.46
N GLN A 214 -25.96 47.42 -34.72
CA GLN A 214 -26.75 48.19 -35.67
C GLN A 214 -28.23 48.20 -35.32
N TYR A 215 -28.82 47.05 -34.96
CA TYR A 215 -30.21 46.93 -34.55
C TYR A 215 -30.51 47.48 -33.16
N ARG A 216 -29.52 47.50 -32.25
CA ARG A 216 -29.68 48.08 -30.91
C ARG A 216 -29.86 49.60 -30.93
N LYS A 217 -29.48 50.27 -32.01
CA LYS A 217 -29.72 51.75 -32.16
C LYS A 217 -31.15 52.08 -32.54
N ASP A 218 -31.93 51.11 -32.98
CA ASP A 218 -33.30 51.31 -33.48
C ASP A 218 -34.39 50.89 -32.46
N VAL A 219 -33.99 50.57 -31.21
CA VAL A 219 -34.98 50.29 -30.14
C VAL A 219 -35.02 51.51 -29.22
N PRO A 220 -36.20 52.19 -29.13
CA PRO A 220 -36.35 53.40 -28.31
C PRO A 220 -36.26 53.12 -26.80
#